data_da9a5c163b5fc7b625d06422f8aed73e
#
_entry.id   da9a5c163b5fc7b625d06422f8aed73e
#
_cell.length_a   1.000
_cell.length_b   1.000
_cell.length_c   1.000
_cell.angle_alpha   90.00
_cell.angle_beta   90.00
_cell.angle_gamma   90.00
#
_symmetry.space_group_name_H-M   'P 1'
#
loop_
_entity.id
_entity.type
_entity.pdbx_description
1 polymer ?
#
loop_
_entity_poly.entity_id
_entity_poly.type
_entity_poly.pdbx_seq_one_letter_code
_entity_poly.pdbx_strand_id
1 'polypeptide(L)'
;MEKKLPETLAAALNQVDLRGRSVRLMFQDEARFGRMARPRRCWVPLPWRAVMLNGYERQFVYVYGAVSPLQGDLDWMLCGEMNTVRMGEFLGQVSRDHPDEFIVMVVDGASSHKAKDLGVPENIRLVPLPAYAPELNPQEHVWDELREKEFPNRVFNHLDAVIAQLRTGLPRLAEDHDRVRSLTAWPWIVSLNLTAY
;
A
#
# COMPACT_ATOMS: atom_id res chain seq x y z
N MET A 1 -5.53 -15.92 -14.25
CA MET A 1 -4.88 -14.61 -14.11
C MET A 1 -3.65 -14.65 -13.22
N GLU A 2 -3.68 -15.33 -12.09
CA GLU A 2 -2.52 -15.53 -11.18
C GLU A 2 -1.24 -16.05 -11.88
N LYS A 3 -1.36 -16.88 -12.91
CA LYS A 3 -0.21 -17.48 -13.61
C LYS A 3 0.61 -16.50 -14.46
N LYS A 4 0.07 -15.33 -14.84
CA LYS A 4 0.77 -14.37 -15.70
C LYS A 4 1.66 -13.40 -14.92
N LEU A 5 1.32 -13.06 -13.68
CA LEU A 5 2.10 -12.12 -12.90
C LEU A 5 3.50 -12.65 -12.54
N PRO A 6 3.68 -13.92 -12.11
CA PRO A 6 5.01 -14.51 -11.91
C PRO A 6 5.88 -14.47 -13.15
N GLU A 7 5.32 -14.78 -14.32
CA GLU A 7 6.04 -14.72 -15.60
C GLU A 7 6.47 -13.29 -15.95
N THR A 8 5.59 -12.32 -15.71
CA THR A 8 5.88 -10.90 -15.94
C THR A 8 6.98 -10.40 -15.00
N LEU A 9 6.94 -10.80 -13.72
CA LEU A 9 7.97 -10.47 -12.74
C LEU A 9 9.33 -11.07 -13.12
N ALA A 10 9.36 -12.35 -13.49
CA ALA A 10 10.57 -13.02 -13.95
C ALA A 10 11.15 -12.35 -15.22
N ALA A 11 10.29 -12.00 -16.18
CA ALA A 11 10.71 -11.28 -17.39
C ALA A 11 11.25 -9.89 -17.08
N ALA A 12 10.67 -9.17 -16.11
CA ALA A 12 11.13 -7.87 -15.68
C ALA A 12 12.52 -7.95 -15.01
N LEU A 13 12.78 -8.97 -14.20
CA LEU A 13 14.06 -9.21 -13.55
C LEU A 13 15.15 -9.62 -14.53
N ASN A 14 14.85 -10.47 -15.51
CA ASN A 14 15.82 -10.90 -16.52
C ASN A 14 16.33 -9.77 -17.43
N GLN A 15 15.67 -8.63 -17.45
CA GLN A 15 16.02 -7.45 -18.25
C GLN A 15 16.84 -6.40 -17.48
N VAL A 16 17.16 -6.66 -16.22
CA VAL A 16 17.81 -5.68 -15.34
C VAL A 16 19.17 -6.20 -14.90
N ASP A 17 20.18 -5.35 -14.97
CA ASP A 17 21.47 -5.56 -14.31
C ASP A 17 21.32 -5.21 -12.81
N LEU A 18 21.25 -6.23 -11.98
CA LEU A 18 21.08 -6.08 -10.52
C LEU A 18 22.32 -5.48 -9.84
N ARG A 19 23.47 -5.48 -10.52
CA ARG A 19 24.76 -4.96 -9.98
C ARG A 19 25.10 -5.55 -8.60
N GLY A 20 24.72 -6.80 -8.35
CA GLY A 20 24.94 -7.48 -7.08
C GLY A 20 23.97 -7.08 -5.94
N ARG A 21 22.93 -6.30 -6.23
CA ARG A 21 21.88 -5.95 -5.25
C ARG A 21 20.92 -7.13 -5.07
N SER A 22 20.44 -7.32 -3.84
CA SER A 22 19.32 -8.22 -3.57
C SER A 22 18.02 -7.68 -4.18
N VAL A 23 17.11 -8.57 -4.52
CA VAL A 23 15.81 -8.20 -5.10
C VAL A 23 14.75 -8.11 -3.99
N ARG A 24 14.06 -6.96 -3.95
CA ARG A 24 12.88 -6.74 -3.10
C ARG A 24 11.62 -6.64 -3.96
N LEU A 25 10.60 -7.42 -3.61
CA LEU A 25 9.27 -7.31 -4.22
C LEU A 25 8.40 -6.43 -3.34
N MET A 26 7.82 -5.40 -3.91
CA MET A 26 6.86 -4.53 -3.26
C MET A 26 5.56 -4.40 -4.07
N PHE A 27 4.45 -4.18 -3.38
CA PHE A 27 3.17 -3.87 -3.97
C PHE A 27 2.73 -2.48 -3.51
N GLN A 28 2.51 -1.61 -4.46
CA GLN A 28 2.16 -0.22 -4.20
C GLN A 28 0.68 0.02 -4.50
N ASP A 29 0.07 0.90 -3.70
CA ASP A 29 -1.29 1.39 -3.90
C ASP A 29 -1.51 2.72 -3.18
N GLU A 30 -2.59 3.42 -3.52
CA GLU A 30 -3.02 4.64 -2.87
C GLU A 30 -4.38 4.47 -2.19
N ALA A 31 -4.48 4.98 -0.97
CA ALA A 31 -5.72 5.04 -0.24
C ALA A 31 -6.08 6.46 0.17
N ARG A 32 -7.37 6.74 0.21
CA ARG A 32 -7.88 7.97 0.81
C ARG A 32 -8.54 7.69 2.15
N PHE A 33 -8.26 8.56 3.11
CA PHE A 33 -8.88 8.58 4.44
C PHE A 33 -9.52 9.94 4.67
N GLY A 34 -10.67 9.98 5.31
CA GLY A 34 -11.38 11.23 5.44
C GLY A 34 -12.41 11.25 6.56
N ARG A 35 -13.14 12.36 6.62
CA ARG A 35 -14.17 12.61 7.63
C ARG A 35 -15.49 11.87 7.37
N MET A 36 -15.68 11.34 6.15
CA MET A 36 -16.83 10.50 5.85
C MET A 36 -16.67 9.14 6.55
N ALA A 37 -17.46 8.94 7.57
CA ALA A 37 -17.48 7.67 8.28
C ALA A 37 -18.10 6.57 7.42
N ARG A 38 -17.49 5.38 7.44
CA ARG A 38 -18.08 4.17 6.87
C ARG A 38 -18.56 3.30 8.01
N PRO A 39 -19.91 3.16 8.22
CA PRO A 39 -20.44 2.32 9.28
C PRO A 39 -19.97 0.88 9.15
N ARG A 40 -19.43 0.33 10.21
CA ARG A 40 -19.06 -1.09 10.34
C ARG A 40 -19.99 -1.77 11.33
N ARG A 41 -20.28 -3.05 11.12
CA ARG A 41 -21.04 -3.84 12.09
C ARG A 41 -20.24 -3.95 13.39
N CYS A 42 -20.93 -3.81 14.52
CA CYS A 42 -20.36 -4.01 15.86
C CYS A 42 -21.32 -4.81 16.74
N TRP A 43 -20.76 -5.48 17.73
CA TRP A 43 -21.54 -6.18 18.74
C TRP A 43 -21.96 -5.19 19.81
N VAL A 44 -23.26 -5.23 20.17
CA VAL A 44 -23.83 -4.47 21.30
C VAL A 44 -24.70 -5.41 22.14
N PRO A 45 -24.74 -5.23 23.48
CA PRO A 45 -25.64 -6.00 24.34
C PRO A 45 -27.12 -5.73 24.00
N LEU A 46 -27.94 -6.75 24.04
CA LEU A 46 -29.40 -6.57 23.99
C LEU A 46 -29.88 -5.82 25.23
N PRO A 47 -30.92 -4.97 25.12
CA PRO A 47 -31.72 -4.63 23.92
C PRO A 47 -31.21 -3.44 23.11
N TRP A 48 -29.96 -3.01 23.32
CA TRP A 48 -29.40 -1.80 22.71
C TRP A 48 -29.18 -1.96 21.22
N ARG A 49 -29.34 -0.86 20.49
CA ARG A 49 -28.96 -0.77 19.08
C ARG A 49 -27.75 0.16 18.95
N ALA A 50 -26.77 -0.25 18.17
CA ALA A 50 -25.66 0.62 17.85
C ALA A 50 -26.15 1.87 17.10
N VAL A 51 -25.86 3.04 17.62
CA VAL A 51 -26.11 4.32 16.97
C VAL A 51 -24.77 4.94 16.63
N MET A 52 -24.59 5.29 15.39
CA MET A 52 -23.38 5.97 14.92
C MET A 52 -23.76 7.34 14.37
N LEU A 53 -23.03 8.36 14.83
CA LEU A 53 -23.08 9.67 14.22
C LEU A 53 -22.45 9.57 12.82
N ASN A 54 -23.09 10.13 11.80
CA ASN A 54 -22.57 10.09 10.45
C ASN A 54 -21.93 11.44 10.09
N GLY A 55 -20.68 11.41 9.66
CA GLY A 55 -19.98 12.57 9.12
C GLY A 55 -20.15 12.62 7.59
N TYR A 56 -20.69 13.72 7.07
CA TYR A 56 -20.89 13.92 5.61
C TYR A 56 -19.85 14.82 4.96
N GLU A 57 -18.86 15.26 5.71
CA GLU A 57 -17.83 16.17 5.23
C GLU A 57 -16.89 15.49 4.24
N ARG A 58 -16.81 16.03 3.01
CA ARG A 58 -15.95 15.51 1.93
C ARG A 58 -14.54 16.10 2.00
N GLN A 59 -13.86 15.86 3.11
CA GLN A 59 -12.46 16.21 3.30
C GLN A 59 -11.63 14.93 3.42
N PHE A 60 -10.54 14.86 2.67
CA PHE A 60 -9.71 13.66 2.57
C PHE A 60 -8.23 14.01 2.63
N VAL A 61 -7.45 13.07 3.13
CA VAL A 61 -6.00 12.98 2.99
C VAL A 61 -5.68 11.68 2.26
N TYR A 62 -4.61 11.67 1.51
CA TYR A 62 -4.18 10.49 0.74
C TYR A 62 -2.96 9.86 1.38
N VAL A 63 -2.85 8.55 1.24
CA VAL A 63 -1.71 7.75 1.68
C VAL A 63 -1.21 6.99 0.47
N TYR A 64 0.04 7.20 0.10
CA TYR A 64 0.79 6.26 -0.73
C TYR A 64 1.36 5.19 0.17
N GLY A 65 1.29 3.93 -0.23
CA GLY A 65 1.85 2.82 0.52
C GLY A 65 2.49 1.80 -0.42
N ALA A 66 3.56 1.18 0.05
CA ALA A 66 4.20 0.07 -0.63
C ALA A 66 4.56 -1.00 0.40
N VAL A 67 3.96 -2.17 0.28
CA VAL A 67 4.21 -3.29 1.18
C VAL A 67 5.17 -4.28 0.54
N SER A 68 6.14 -4.76 1.33
CA SER A 68 7.01 -5.88 0.99
C SER A 68 6.52 -7.13 1.71
N PRO A 69 5.75 -8.01 1.06
CA PRO A 69 5.11 -9.15 1.73
C PRO A 69 6.10 -10.14 2.35
N LEU A 70 7.27 -10.31 1.75
CA LEU A 70 8.26 -11.29 2.21
C LEU A 70 9.01 -10.80 3.45
N GLN A 71 9.36 -9.51 3.50
CA GLN A 71 10.05 -8.88 4.63
C GLN A 71 9.07 -8.42 5.71
N GLY A 72 7.84 -8.07 5.33
CA GLY A 72 6.85 -7.48 6.23
C GLY A 72 7.03 -5.98 6.42
N ASP A 73 7.77 -5.32 5.51
CA ASP A 73 7.98 -3.87 5.56
C ASP A 73 6.82 -3.14 4.90
N LEU A 74 6.53 -1.96 5.41
CA LEU A 74 5.51 -1.06 4.89
C LEU A 74 6.07 0.37 4.81
N ASP A 75 6.39 0.81 3.60
CA ASP A 75 6.70 2.21 3.33
C ASP A 75 5.41 2.99 3.08
N TRP A 76 5.37 4.22 3.58
CA TRP A 76 4.19 5.06 3.43
C TRP A 76 4.51 6.55 3.41
N MET A 77 3.64 7.32 2.74
CA MET A 77 3.71 8.78 2.67
C MET A 77 2.30 9.37 2.72
N LEU A 78 2.11 10.39 3.58
CA LEU A 78 0.88 11.17 3.64
C LEU A 78 0.98 12.39 2.70
N CYS A 79 -0.09 12.66 1.95
CA CYS A 79 -0.15 13.83 1.09
C CYS A 79 -1.58 14.40 0.97
N GLY A 80 -1.68 15.67 0.61
CA GLY A 80 -2.96 16.37 0.42
C GLY A 80 -3.63 16.07 -0.92
N GLU A 81 -2.89 15.52 -1.88
CA GLU A 81 -3.36 15.27 -3.24
C GLU A 81 -2.69 14.02 -3.83
N MET A 82 -3.33 13.44 -4.83
CA MET A 82 -2.85 12.26 -5.53
C MET A 82 -2.56 12.63 -6.99
N ASN A 83 -1.27 12.64 -7.35
CA ASN A 83 -0.81 12.99 -8.71
C ASN A 83 0.57 12.41 -9.01
N THR A 84 1.03 12.56 -10.25
CA THR A 84 2.33 12.04 -10.73
C THR A 84 3.52 12.59 -9.94
N VAL A 85 3.47 13.86 -9.49
CA VAL A 85 4.57 14.47 -8.71
C VAL A 85 4.70 13.78 -7.36
N ARG A 86 3.58 13.58 -6.66
CA ARG A 86 3.56 12.87 -5.36
C ARG A 86 3.98 11.41 -5.48
N MET A 87 3.58 10.76 -6.58
CA MET A 87 4.08 9.41 -6.87
C MET A 87 5.59 9.40 -7.05
N GLY A 88 6.16 10.35 -7.79
CA GLY A 88 7.61 10.49 -7.94
C GLY A 88 8.35 10.75 -6.61
N GLU A 89 7.78 11.59 -5.73
CA GLU A 89 8.31 11.83 -4.39
C GLU A 89 8.30 10.56 -3.55
N PHE A 90 7.21 9.80 -3.60
CA PHE A 90 7.09 8.51 -2.89
C PHE A 90 8.09 7.48 -3.40
N LEU A 91 8.22 7.31 -4.71
CA LEU A 91 9.25 6.42 -5.29
C LEU A 91 10.65 6.83 -4.87
N GLY A 92 10.94 8.14 -4.86
CA GLY A 92 12.22 8.66 -4.39
C GLY A 92 12.47 8.40 -2.90
N GLN A 93 11.44 8.42 -2.05
CA GLN A 93 11.52 8.03 -0.65
C GLN A 93 11.87 6.53 -0.54
N VAL A 94 11.08 5.65 -1.14
CA VAL A 94 11.30 4.19 -1.11
C VAL A 94 12.69 3.83 -1.62
N SER A 95 13.16 4.49 -2.68
CA SER A 95 14.52 4.28 -3.21
C SER A 95 15.62 4.61 -2.20
N ARG A 96 15.45 5.68 -1.41
CA ARG A 96 16.41 6.07 -0.37
C ARG A 96 16.37 5.20 0.86
N ASP A 97 15.19 4.66 1.20
CA ASP A 97 14.99 3.80 2.36
C ASP A 97 15.55 2.39 2.10
N HIS A 98 15.69 1.99 0.80
CA HIS A 98 16.24 0.69 0.36
C HIS A 98 17.39 0.85 -0.66
N PRO A 99 18.52 1.49 -0.29
CA PRO A 99 19.58 1.86 -1.25
C PRO A 99 20.36 0.66 -1.82
N ASP A 100 20.46 -0.41 -1.03
CA ASP A 100 21.24 -1.62 -1.37
C ASP A 100 20.42 -2.70 -2.07
N GLU A 101 19.13 -2.41 -2.34
CA GLU A 101 18.21 -3.36 -2.94
C GLU A 101 17.71 -2.88 -4.31
N PHE A 102 17.41 -3.83 -5.17
CA PHE A 102 16.68 -3.58 -6.40
C PHE A 102 15.20 -3.91 -6.18
N ILE A 103 14.35 -2.90 -6.34
CA ILE A 103 12.92 -2.99 -6.01
C ILE A 103 12.13 -3.29 -7.28
N VAL A 104 11.44 -4.42 -7.30
CA VAL A 104 10.40 -4.70 -8.26
C VAL A 104 9.08 -4.28 -7.63
N MET A 105 8.55 -3.14 -8.05
CA MET A 105 7.33 -2.56 -7.49
C MET A 105 6.15 -2.83 -8.41
N VAL A 106 5.23 -3.62 -7.91
CA VAL A 106 3.97 -3.92 -8.59
C VAL A 106 2.99 -2.77 -8.32
N VAL A 107 2.46 -2.19 -9.40
CA VAL A 107 1.55 -1.03 -9.33
C VAL A 107 0.27 -1.32 -10.09
N ASP A 108 -0.82 -0.66 -9.71
CA ASP A 108 -2.05 -0.75 -10.47
C ASP A 108 -1.97 -0.04 -11.84
N GLY A 109 -3.07 -0.08 -12.60
CA GLY A 109 -3.14 0.53 -13.91
C GLY A 109 -3.43 2.03 -13.93
N ALA A 110 -3.29 2.75 -12.81
CA ALA A 110 -3.60 4.18 -12.73
C ALA A 110 -2.78 5.03 -13.71
N SER A 111 -3.36 6.14 -14.13
CA SER A 111 -2.71 7.05 -15.10
C SER A 111 -1.43 7.69 -14.55
N SER A 112 -1.37 7.90 -13.24
CA SER A 112 -0.19 8.42 -12.53
C SER A 112 1.04 7.54 -12.71
N HIS A 113 0.85 6.21 -12.80
CA HIS A 113 1.92 5.22 -12.98
C HIS A 113 2.41 5.08 -14.42
N LYS A 114 1.61 5.58 -15.38
CA LYS A 114 1.90 5.54 -16.82
C LYS A 114 2.35 6.88 -17.40
N ALA A 115 2.42 7.92 -16.58
CA ALA A 115 2.82 9.24 -17.03
C ALA A 115 4.26 9.21 -17.54
N LYS A 116 4.49 9.78 -18.74
CA LYS A 116 5.83 9.86 -19.35
C LYS A 116 6.83 10.65 -18.50
N ASP A 117 6.32 11.54 -17.67
CA ASP A 117 7.11 12.44 -16.82
C ASP A 117 7.34 11.89 -15.40
N LEU A 118 6.93 10.63 -15.13
CA LEU A 118 7.17 10.01 -13.86
C LEU A 118 8.66 9.65 -13.72
N GLY A 119 9.36 10.35 -12.80
CA GLY A 119 10.74 10.05 -12.45
C GLY A 119 10.83 8.76 -11.63
N VAL A 120 11.21 7.65 -12.26
CA VAL A 120 11.43 6.37 -11.57
C VAL A 120 12.90 6.24 -11.23
N PRO A 121 13.28 6.04 -9.94
CA PRO A 121 14.65 5.80 -9.52
C PRO A 121 15.29 4.58 -10.19
N GLU A 122 16.64 4.60 -10.34
CA GLU A 122 17.38 3.53 -11.03
C GLU A 122 17.26 2.15 -10.37
N ASN A 123 17.05 2.12 -9.05
CA ASN A 123 16.89 0.87 -8.30
C ASN A 123 15.41 0.42 -8.18
N ILE A 124 14.49 1.07 -8.90
CA ILE A 124 13.07 0.68 -8.92
C ILE A 124 12.64 0.31 -10.34
N ARG A 125 11.96 -0.82 -10.47
CA ARG A 125 11.27 -1.24 -11.68
C ARG A 125 9.78 -1.36 -11.43
N LEU A 126 8.98 -0.57 -12.13
CA LEU A 126 7.52 -0.67 -12.04
C LEU A 126 7.01 -1.81 -12.93
N VAL A 127 6.15 -2.64 -12.37
CA VAL A 127 5.49 -3.76 -13.05
C VAL A 127 3.98 -3.58 -12.90
N PRO A 128 3.24 -3.38 -13.99
CA PRO A 128 1.81 -3.17 -13.88
C PRO A 128 1.07 -4.45 -13.51
N LEU A 129 0.12 -4.34 -12.58
CA LEU A 129 -0.88 -5.37 -12.33
C LEU A 129 -1.75 -5.59 -13.59
N PRO A 130 -2.26 -6.82 -13.78
CA PRO A 130 -3.31 -7.04 -14.78
C PRO A 130 -4.50 -6.11 -14.54
N ALA A 131 -5.09 -5.61 -15.62
CA ALA A 131 -6.25 -4.72 -15.52
C ALA A 131 -7.41 -5.41 -14.78
N TYR A 132 -8.08 -4.67 -13.92
CA TYR A 132 -9.24 -5.13 -13.14
C TYR A 132 -8.95 -6.33 -12.21
N ALA A 133 -7.77 -6.38 -11.61
CA ALA A 133 -7.36 -7.42 -10.68
C ALA A 133 -6.88 -6.87 -9.32
N PRO A 134 -7.69 -6.05 -8.60
CA PRO A 134 -7.30 -5.52 -7.29
C PRO A 134 -7.10 -6.63 -6.26
N GLU A 135 -7.76 -7.78 -6.44
CA GLU A 135 -7.60 -8.97 -5.59
C GLU A 135 -6.19 -9.57 -5.63
N LEU A 136 -5.34 -9.12 -6.57
CA LEU A 136 -3.94 -9.50 -6.63
C LEU A 136 -3.02 -8.50 -5.92
N ASN A 137 -3.55 -7.38 -5.39
CA ASN A 137 -2.77 -6.39 -4.68
C ASN A 137 -2.88 -6.57 -3.15
N PRO A 138 -1.87 -7.14 -2.48
CA PRO A 138 -1.91 -7.33 -1.04
C PRO A 138 -1.92 -6.02 -0.25
N GLN A 139 -1.55 -4.89 -0.85
CA GLN A 139 -1.62 -3.57 -0.23
C GLN A 139 -3.06 -3.20 0.18
N GLU A 140 -4.08 -3.69 -0.52
CA GLU A 140 -5.48 -3.49 -0.15
C GLU A 140 -5.81 -4.08 1.23
N HIS A 141 -5.21 -5.21 1.61
CA HIS A 141 -5.38 -5.80 2.96
C HIS A 141 -4.75 -4.93 4.05
N VAL A 142 -3.65 -4.23 3.75
CA VAL A 142 -3.04 -3.24 4.64
C VAL A 142 -4.00 -2.09 4.89
N TRP A 143 -4.66 -1.59 3.83
CA TRP A 143 -5.67 -0.54 3.95
C TRP A 143 -6.89 -0.98 4.74
N ASP A 144 -7.34 -2.21 4.56
CA ASP A 144 -8.47 -2.75 5.31
C ASP A 144 -8.13 -2.92 6.79
N GLU A 145 -6.96 -3.44 7.13
CA GLU A 145 -6.47 -3.52 8.51
C GLU A 145 -6.43 -2.15 9.18
N LEU A 146 -5.85 -1.16 8.50
CA LEU A 146 -5.77 0.20 9.01
C LEU A 146 -7.17 0.81 9.23
N ARG A 147 -8.10 0.59 8.28
CA ARG A 147 -9.50 1.05 8.43
C ARG A 147 -10.22 0.36 9.59
N GLU A 148 -9.95 -0.92 9.81
CA GLU A 148 -10.60 -1.70 10.86
C GLU A 148 -10.07 -1.41 12.26
N LYS A 149 -8.78 -1.13 12.39
CA LYS A 149 -8.14 -0.90 13.69
C LYS A 149 -8.16 0.57 14.11
N GLU A 150 -7.97 1.49 13.16
CA GLU A 150 -7.77 2.90 13.46
C GLU A 150 -9.03 3.75 13.26
N PHE A 151 -9.95 3.32 12.38
CA PHE A 151 -11.10 4.13 11.94
C PHE A 151 -12.48 3.49 12.17
N PRO A 152 -12.65 2.47 13.05
CA PRO A 152 -13.95 1.81 13.17
C PRO A 152 -14.96 2.75 13.80
N ASN A 153 -16.07 3.02 13.09
CA ASN A 153 -17.21 3.79 13.59
C ASN A 153 -16.82 5.14 14.24
N ARG A 154 -15.75 5.77 13.79
CA ARG A 154 -15.28 7.07 14.30
C ARG A 154 -15.72 8.20 13.39
N VAL A 155 -16.20 9.29 13.99
CA VAL A 155 -16.44 10.56 13.33
C VAL A 155 -15.34 11.53 13.75
N PHE A 156 -14.70 12.16 12.77
CA PHE A 156 -13.64 13.13 13.00
C PHE A 156 -14.17 14.55 12.78
N ASN A 157 -13.97 15.43 13.76
CA ASN A 157 -14.48 16.81 13.71
C ASN A 157 -13.72 17.70 12.70
N HIS A 158 -12.47 17.36 12.38
CA HIS A 158 -11.64 18.07 11.42
C HIS A 158 -10.63 17.11 10.77
N LEU A 159 -10.07 17.50 9.62
CA LEU A 159 -9.16 16.66 8.84
C LEU A 159 -7.85 16.38 9.60
N ASP A 160 -7.37 17.33 10.40
CA ASP A 160 -6.16 17.14 11.22
C ASP A 160 -6.30 15.97 12.20
N ALA A 161 -7.52 15.70 12.70
CA ALA A 161 -7.75 14.53 13.55
C ALA A 161 -7.63 13.20 12.79
N VAL A 162 -8.01 13.17 11.50
CA VAL A 162 -7.78 12.04 10.61
C VAL A 162 -6.28 11.84 10.38
N ILE A 163 -5.55 12.94 10.09
CA ILE A 163 -4.10 12.92 9.89
C ILE A 163 -3.37 12.44 11.16
N ALA A 164 -3.77 12.93 12.33
CA ALA A 164 -3.19 12.50 13.61
C ALA A 164 -3.42 11.00 13.85
N GLN A 165 -4.61 10.48 13.52
CA GLN A 165 -4.90 9.05 13.62
C GLN A 165 -4.03 8.22 12.67
N LEU A 166 -3.84 8.67 11.42
CA LEU A 166 -2.94 8.02 10.47
C LEU A 166 -1.49 8.03 10.95
N ARG A 167 -1.00 9.16 11.47
CA ARG A 167 0.35 9.29 12.04
C ARG A 167 0.60 8.40 13.25
N THR A 168 -0.45 7.92 13.90
CA THR A 168 -0.36 6.94 14.97
C THR A 168 -0.47 5.51 14.45
N GLY A 169 -1.41 5.25 13.55
CA GLY A 169 -1.72 3.90 13.08
C GLY A 169 -0.72 3.36 12.07
N LEU A 170 -0.25 4.20 11.13
CA LEU A 170 0.70 3.78 10.10
C LEU A 170 2.06 3.33 10.68
N PRO A 171 2.74 4.12 11.55
CA PRO A 171 3.99 3.66 12.16
C PRO A 171 3.80 2.36 12.95
N ARG A 172 2.73 2.27 13.77
CA ARG A 172 2.45 1.07 14.56
C ARG A 172 2.29 -0.16 13.68
N LEU A 173 1.61 -0.05 12.54
CA LEU A 173 1.45 -1.16 11.60
C LEU A 173 2.77 -1.46 10.89
N ALA A 174 3.53 -0.44 10.48
CA ALA A 174 4.81 -0.60 9.80
C ALA A 174 5.88 -1.26 10.69
N GLU A 175 5.84 -1.03 12.01
CA GLU A 175 6.73 -1.65 13.00
C GLU A 175 6.35 -3.11 13.32
N ASP A 176 5.12 -3.54 13.00
CA ASP A 176 4.64 -4.92 13.22
C ASP A 176 4.82 -5.76 11.94
N HIS A 177 6.08 -6.09 11.63
CA HIS A 177 6.45 -6.88 10.44
C HIS A 177 5.74 -8.23 10.38
N ASP A 178 5.50 -8.89 11.52
CA ASP A 178 4.77 -10.16 11.57
C ASP A 178 3.32 -9.99 11.15
N ARG A 179 2.69 -8.90 11.62
CA ARG A 179 1.33 -8.56 11.22
C ARG A 179 1.25 -8.27 9.73
N VAL A 180 2.15 -7.44 9.22
CA VAL A 180 2.21 -7.11 7.78
C VAL A 180 2.39 -8.39 6.94
N ARG A 181 3.32 -9.28 7.30
CA ARG A 181 3.47 -10.58 6.62
C ARG A 181 2.21 -11.41 6.68
N SER A 182 1.54 -11.49 7.82
CA SER A 182 0.32 -12.28 7.98
C SER A 182 -0.83 -11.80 7.07
N LEU A 183 -0.87 -10.51 6.73
CA LEU A 183 -1.86 -9.91 5.85
C LEU A 183 -1.52 -10.09 4.36
N THR A 184 -0.23 -10.11 4.02
CA THR A 184 0.23 -9.86 2.64
C THR A 184 1.07 -10.99 2.04
N ALA A 185 1.71 -11.84 2.85
CA ALA A 185 2.54 -12.94 2.36
C ALA A 185 1.69 -14.13 1.87
N TRP A 186 0.95 -13.91 0.80
CA TRP A 186 0.10 -14.95 0.24
C TRP A 186 0.92 -16.10 -0.37
N PRO A 187 0.40 -17.35 -0.36
CA PRO A 187 1.15 -18.53 -0.82
C PRO A 187 1.79 -18.38 -2.20
N TRP A 188 1.09 -17.74 -3.15
CA TRP A 188 1.62 -17.52 -4.49
C TRP A 188 2.77 -16.50 -4.52
N ILE A 189 2.76 -15.46 -3.65
CA ILE A 189 3.86 -14.49 -3.52
C ILE A 189 5.09 -15.17 -2.91
N VAL A 190 4.89 -15.96 -1.86
CA VAL A 190 5.96 -16.73 -1.22
C VAL A 190 6.60 -17.72 -2.19
N SER A 191 5.80 -18.32 -3.07
CA SER A 191 6.28 -19.29 -4.07
C SER A 191 7.14 -18.68 -5.21
N LEU A 192 7.18 -17.35 -5.35
CA LEU A 192 8.00 -16.66 -6.36
C LEU A 192 9.50 -16.84 -6.15
N ASN A 193 9.92 -17.20 -4.93
CA ASN A 193 11.31 -17.52 -4.55
C ASN A 193 12.36 -16.52 -5.10
N LEU A 194 12.11 -15.23 -4.89
CA LEU A 194 12.94 -14.12 -5.43
C LEU A 194 14.33 -14.03 -4.78
N THR A 195 14.61 -14.84 -3.77
CA THR A 195 15.93 -14.93 -3.12
C THR A 195 16.99 -15.66 -3.97
N ALA A 196 16.60 -16.16 -5.15
CA ALA A 196 17.51 -16.85 -6.08
C ALA A 196 18.17 -15.91 -7.12
N TYR A 197 17.91 -14.59 -7.03
CA TYR A 197 18.45 -13.59 -7.94
C TYR A 197 19.48 -12.68 -7.26
#